data_6adcdabd759f8bd984d78c99ab55fa3f
#
_entry.id   6adcdabd759f8bd984d78c99ab55fa3f
#
_cell.length_a   1.000
_cell.length_b   1.000
_cell.length_c   1.000
_cell.angle_alpha   90.00
_cell.angle_beta   90.00
_cell.angle_gamma   90.00
#
_symmetry.space_group_name_H-M   'P 1'
#
loop_
_entity.id
_entity.type
_entity.pdbx_description
1 polymer ?
#
loop_
_entity_poly.entity_id
_entity_poly.type
_entity_poly.pdbx_seq_one_letter_code
_entity_poly.pdbx_strand_id
1 'polypeptide(L)'
;MKKLNLTLLFLTLIAFGAFAQTTDSIKTATKEKQYTIMGKSWKVISYEDGSKSYEWEVDDQEYETYHSGKSSKFRYNFLESEVGINIWPADKGAPQVKPWGSWFVSLQSVGTWKASKNFYLRSTLGVSWYNFKFEEKNLVAVKTPDGIDFVNYTEVIDDPNADPIKSKISASYATLTVIPTVRTNNGKMRFGAGGYAGYRLGGRGKFVYDLDGSKKKDFTKSNMYVENFRYGLRSEIGIGDVTLFFNYDLNDLFQPGKGPEMQAMSFGIRVD
;
A
#
# COMPACT_ATOMS: atom_id res chain seq x y z
N MET A 1 -6.75 26.23 15.69
CA MET A 1 -6.71 24.88 16.22
C MET A 1 -7.96 24.12 15.80
N LYS A 2 -7.97 23.51 14.64
CA LYS A 2 -9.03 22.58 14.22
C LYS A 2 -8.35 21.43 13.51
N LYS A 3 -8.13 20.31 14.23
CA LYS A 3 -7.74 19.02 13.63
C LYS A 3 -9.00 18.47 12.97
N LEU A 4 -9.11 18.65 11.67
CA LEU A 4 -10.17 18.06 10.87
C LEU A 4 -9.88 16.56 10.80
N ASN A 5 -10.74 15.77 11.43
CA ASN A 5 -10.63 14.30 11.45
C ASN A 5 -10.89 13.74 10.04
N LEU A 6 -9.82 13.50 9.31
CA LEU A 6 -9.85 12.83 8.00
C LEU A 6 -10.44 11.41 8.09
N THR A 7 -10.44 10.82 9.28
CA THR A 7 -11.03 9.50 9.57
C THR A 7 -12.56 9.50 9.45
N LEU A 8 -13.21 10.64 9.65
CA LEU A 8 -14.68 10.74 9.55
C LEU A 8 -15.15 10.76 8.08
N LEU A 9 -14.31 11.23 7.18
CA LEU A 9 -14.62 11.27 5.74
C LEU A 9 -14.59 9.87 5.10
N PHE A 10 -13.78 8.94 5.61
CA PHE A 10 -13.72 7.57 5.11
C PHE A 10 -14.88 6.70 5.63
N LEU A 11 -15.38 6.96 6.83
CA LEU A 11 -16.51 6.21 7.40
C LEU A 11 -17.87 6.62 6.83
N THR A 12 -18.02 7.84 6.35
CA THR A 12 -19.27 8.29 5.73
C THR A 12 -19.46 7.75 4.31
N LEU A 13 -18.40 7.32 3.63
CA LEU A 13 -18.50 6.70 2.30
C LEU A 13 -18.96 5.23 2.32
N ILE A 14 -18.83 4.55 3.46
CA ILE A 14 -19.22 3.13 3.62
C ILE A 14 -20.69 3.01 4.07
N ALA A 15 -21.28 4.02 4.67
CA ALA A 15 -22.65 3.98 5.19
C ALA A 15 -23.77 4.20 4.15
N PHE A 16 -23.43 4.53 2.90
CA PHE A 16 -24.42 4.76 1.84
C PHE A 16 -24.79 3.51 1.02
N GLY A 17 -24.27 2.33 1.36
CA GLY A 17 -24.53 1.09 0.62
C GLY A 17 -25.70 0.24 1.09
N ALA A 18 -26.50 0.66 2.05
CA ALA A 18 -27.48 -0.23 2.69
C ALA A 18 -28.89 0.35 2.81
N PHE A 19 -29.45 0.95 1.76
CA PHE A 19 -30.91 1.14 1.68
C PHE A 19 -31.34 1.22 0.21
N ALA A 20 -31.64 0.08 -0.37
CA ALA A 20 -32.49 -0.01 -1.57
C ALA A 20 -33.24 -1.32 -1.57
N GLN A 21 -34.32 -1.36 -0.83
CA GLN A 21 -35.48 -2.21 -1.15
C GLN A 21 -36.71 -1.41 -0.80
N THR A 22 -37.53 -1.06 -1.84
CA THR A 22 -38.99 -1.21 -1.78
C THR A 22 -39.64 -0.59 -2.98
N THR A 23 -40.55 -1.35 -3.53
CA THR A 23 -41.84 -1.03 -4.19
C THR A 23 -41.78 -0.37 -5.56
N ASP A 24 -42.15 -1.18 -6.56
CA ASP A 24 -42.55 -0.79 -7.90
C ASP A 24 -43.71 0.26 -7.87
N SER A 25 -43.33 1.49 -8.06
CA SER A 25 -44.17 2.48 -8.71
C SER A 25 -43.36 2.97 -9.92
N ILE A 26 -43.95 2.86 -11.12
CA ILE A 26 -43.35 3.36 -12.36
C ILE A 26 -43.18 4.86 -12.20
N LYS A 27 -41.97 5.31 -11.84
CA LYS A 27 -41.64 6.72 -11.72
C LYS A 27 -41.08 7.20 -13.06
N THR A 28 -41.62 8.28 -13.57
CA THR A 28 -41.17 8.88 -14.83
C THR A 28 -39.88 9.66 -14.58
N ALA A 29 -38.79 9.24 -15.22
CA ALA A 29 -37.50 9.93 -15.16
C ALA A 29 -37.57 11.25 -15.96
N THR A 30 -37.26 12.37 -15.32
CA THR A 30 -37.24 13.69 -15.95
C THR A 30 -35.87 14.14 -16.39
N LYS A 31 -34.79 13.63 -15.73
CA LYS A 31 -33.43 14.00 -16.06
C LYS A 31 -32.47 12.91 -15.66
N GLU A 32 -31.56 12.59 -16.57
CA GLU A 32 -30.46 11.65 -16.34
C GLU A 32 -29.12 12.38 -16.48
N LYS A 33 -28.23 12.19 -15.52
CA LYS A 33 -26.88 12.70 -15.55
C LYS A 33 -25.91 11.57 -15.22
N GLN A 34 -24.93 11.40 -16.07
CA GLN A 34 -23.84 10.45 -15.84
C GLN A 34 -22.59 11.21 -15.38
N TYR A 35 -21.96 10.71 -14.34
CA TYR A 35 -20.71 11.23 -13.80
C TYR A 35 -19.68 10.12 -13.84
N THR A 36 -18.47 10.43 -14.29
CA THR A 36 -17.35 9.49 -14.24
C THR A 36 -16.29 10.07 -13.32
N ILE A 37 -16.03 9.38 -12.23
CA ILE A 37 -14.98 9.74 -11.26
C ILE A 37 -14.08 8.54 -11.08
N MET A 38 -12.78 8.73 -11.28
CA MET A 38 -11.76 7.71 -11.13
C MET A 38 -12.03 6.43 -11.96
N GLY A 39 -12.57 6.60 -13.18
CA GLY A 39 -12.85 5.47 -14.09
C GLY A 39 -14.11 4.67 -13.79
N LYS A 40 -14.87 5.02 -12.75
CA LYS A 40 -16.20 4.44 -12.48
C LYS A 40 -17.29 5.39 -12.83
N SER A 41 -18.29 4.90 -13.55
CA SER A 41 -19.46 5.68 -13.94
C SER A 41 -20.62 5.42 -12.97
N TRP A 42 -21.28 6.47 -12.57
CA TRP A 42 -22.51 6.45 -11.82
C TRP A 42 -23.54 7.32 -12.52
N LYS A 43 -24.75 6.84 -12.50
CA LYS A 43 -25.87 7.48 -13.13
C LYS A 43 -26.77 8.06 -12.04
N VAL A 44 -27.11 9.33 -12.16
CA VAL A 44 -28.09 10.00 -11.27
C VAL A 44 -29.35 10.22 -12.09
N ILE A 45 -30.42 9.55 -11.73
CA ILE A 45 -31.74 9.68 -12.34
C ILE A 45 -32.60 10.52 -11.41
N SER A 46 -33.14 11.64 -11.92
CA SER A 46 -34.07 12.50 -11.19
C SER A 46 -35.48 12.24 -11.73
N TYR A 47 -36.45 12.10 -10.84
CA TYR A 47 -37.84 11.82 -11.15
C TYR A 47 -38.70 13.07 -10.96
N GLU A 48 -39.93 13.05 -11.54
CA GLU A 48 -40.90 14.17 -11.44
C GLU A 48 -41.31 14.50 -10.01
N ASP A 49 -41.25 13.52 -9.12
CA ASP A 49 -41.56 13.69 -7.69
C ASP A 49 -40.42 14.33 -6.88
N GLY A 50 -39.34 14.76 -7.53
CA GLY A 50 -38.15 15.34 -6.91
C GLY A 50 -37.20 14.31 -6.29
N SER A 51 -37.53 13.02 -6.29
CA SER A 51 -36.66 11.95 -5.82
C SER A 51 -35.52 11.70 -6.82
N LYS A 52 -34.41 11.11 -6.31
CA LYS A 52 -33.26 10.74 -7.13
C LYS A 52 -32.88 9.31 -6.85
N SER A 53 -32.57 8.53 -7.90
CA SER A 53 -31.91 7.26 -7.77
C SER A 53 -30.45 7.39 -8.22
N TYR A 54 -29.60 6.58 -7.62
CA TYR A 54 -28.15 6.51 -7.90
C TYR A 54 -27.84 5.09 -8.31
N GLU A 55 -27.51 4.88 -9.56
CA GLU A 55 -27.12 3.58 -10.10
C GLU A 55 -25.61 3.52 -10.26
N TRP A 56 -24.99 2.49 -9.72
CA TRP A 56 -23.60 2.17 -9.93
C TRP A 56 -23.52 1.14 -11.04
N GLU A 57 -22.90 1.47 -12.13
CA GLU A 57 -22.47 0.46 -13.09
C GLU A 57 -21.21 -0.19 -12.53
N VAL A 58 -21.38 -1.38 -11.96
CA VAL A 58 -20.28 -2.33 -11.76
C VAL A 58 -20.17 -3.07 -13.08
N ASP A 59 -19.29 -2.61 -13.95
CA ASP A 59 -19.10 -3.25 -15.24
C ASP A 59 -17.87 -4.15 -15.19
N ASP A 60 -18.12 -5.45 -14.99
CA ASP A 60 -17.17 -6.53 -15.27
C ASP A 60 -17.26 -7.00 -16.73
N GLN A 61 -17.93 -6.26 -17.60
CA GLN A 61 -18.03 -6.57 -19.01
C GLN A 61 -17.24 -5.58 -19.85
N GLU A 62 -16.43 -6.14 -20.70
CA GLU A 62 -15.74 -5.54 -21.81
C GLU A 62 -16.74 -4.79 -22.70
N TYR A 63 -16.93 -3.48 -22.46
CA TYR A 63 -17.68 -2.63 -23.39
C TYR A 63 -16.85 -2.45 -24.67
N GLU A 64 -17.12 -3.30 -25.62
CA GLU A 64 -16.95 -2.92 -27.01
C GLU A 64 -18.02 -1.85 -27.35
N THR A 65 -17.75 -0.62 -26.96
CA THR A 65 -18.53 0.50 -27.47
C THR A 65 -18.10 0.70 -28.92
N TYR A 66 -18.96 0.30 -29.85
CA TYR A 66 -18.90 0.70 -31.25
C TYR A 66 -19.14 2.22 -31.35
N HIS A 67 -18.18 2.99 -30.94
CA HIS A 67 -17.98 4.35 -31.38
C HIS A 67 -16.69 4.36 -32.22
N SER A 68 -16.84 4.59 -33.49
CA SER A 68 -15.83 4.98 -34.45
C SER A 68 -15.00 6.14 -33.89
N GLY A 69 -13.98 5.85 -33.10
CA GLY A 69 -13.10 6.85 -32.51
C GLY A 69 -12.08 6.16 -31.61
N LYS A 70 -10.83 6.15 -32.02
CA LYS A 70 -9.59 5.81 -31.32
C LYS A 70 -9.81 5.17 -29.95
N SER A 71 -9.63 3.85 -29.83
CA SER A 71 -9.60 3.14 -28.53
C SER A 71 -8.73 3.91 -27.53
N SER A 72 -9.25 4.19 -26.35
CA SER A 72 -8.49 4.88 -25.31
C SER A 72 -7.22 4.08 -25.02
N LYS A 73 -6.05 4.70 -25.26
CA LYS A 73 -4.76 4.11 -24.94
C LYS A 73 -4.49 4.04 -23.45
N PHE A 74 -5.41 4.53 -22.63
CA PHE A 74 -5.28 4.63 -21.18
C PHE A 74 -6.37 3.79 -20.50
N ARG A 75 -5.94 2.92 -19.55
CA ARG A 75 -6.81 2.16 -18.65
C ARG A 75 -6.50 2.57 -17.22
N TYR A 76 -7.52 2.66 -16.41
CA TYR A 76 -7.41 2.97 -14.99
C TYR A 76 -8.05 1.87 -14.15
N ASN A 77 -7.38 1.45 -13.06
CA ASN A 77 -7.91 0.57 -12.04
C ASN A 77 -7.86 1.30 -10.69
N PHE A 78 -9.00 1.37 -10.01
CA PHE A 78 -9.12 2.14 -8.78
C PHE A 78 -8.32 1.54 -7.61
N LEU A 79 -8.36 0.23 -7.44
CA LEU A 79 -7.73 -0.42 -6.32
C LEU A 79 -7.04 -1.72 -6.73
N GLU A 80 -5.77 -1.78 -6.41
CA GLU A 80 -4.93 -2.95 -6.55
C GLU A 80 -4.16 -3.17 -5.26
N SER A 81 -3.96 -4.42 -4.86
CA SER A 81 -3.22 -4.78 -3.66
C SER A 81 -2.00 -5.62 -3.99
N GLU A 82 -0.95 -5.41 -3.21
CA GLU A 82 0.28 -6.20 -3.26
C GLU A 82 0.62 -6.70 -1.87
N VAL A 83 1.14 -7.91 -1.80
CA VAL A 83 1.62 -8.52 -0.56
C VAL A 83 2.99 -9.12 -0.78
N GLY A 84 3.87 -8.93 0.19
CA GLY A 84 5.24 -9.43 0.12
C GLY A 84 5.93 -9.46 1.46
N ILE A 85 7.23 -9.62 1.43
CA ILE A 85 8.11 -9.60 2.59
C ILE A 85 9.22 -8.58 2.40
N ASN A 86 9.67 -8.01 3.52
CA ASN A 86 10.78 -7.07 3.58
C ASN A 86 11.98 -7.73 4.22
N ILE A 87 13.15 -7.39 3.71
CA ILE A 87 14.42 -7.73 4.31
C ILE A 87 15.38 -6.54 4.22
N TRP A 88 16.44 -6.57 5.02
CA TRP A 88 17.60 -5.72 4.88
C TRP A 88 18.87 -6.53 5.15
N PRO A 89 20.05 -6.12 4.64
CA PRO A 89 21.32 -6.74 5.01
C PRO A 89 21.61 -6.52 6.50
N ALA A 90 22.00 -7.58 7.20
CA ALA A 90 22.32 -7.53 8.65
C ALA A 90 23.77 -7.16 8.96
N ASP A 91 24.55 -6.78 7.96
CA ASP A 91 26.01 -6.64 8.04
C ASP A 91 26.50 -5.27 8.55
N LYS A 92 25.60 -4.32 8.77
CA LYS A 92 25.92 -2.92 9.10
C LYS A 92 25.47 -2.47 10.50
N GLY A 93 25.51 -3.35 11.49
CA GLY A 93 25.14 -3.03 12.87
C GLY A 93 23.64 -3.06 13.14
N ALA A 94 22.84 -3.56 12.21
CA ALA A 94 21.41 -3.81 12.39
C ALA A 94 21.16 -5.29 12.72
N PRO A 95 20.11 -5.60 13.51
CA PRO A 95 19.72 -6.98 13.77
C PRO A 95 19.24 -7.66 12.48
N GLN A 96 19.36 -8.99 12.43
CA GLN A 96 18.76 -9.76 11.35
C GLN A 96 17.24 -9.59 11.33
N VAL A 97 16.69 -9.47 10.13
CA VAL A 97 15.24 -9.43 9.91
C VAL A 97 14.73 -10.82 9.60
N LYS A 98 13.72 -11.25 10.36
CA LYS A 98 13.01 -12.49 10.08
C LYS A 98 12.06 -12.27 8.91
N PRO A 99 12.31 -12.82 7.70
CA PRO A 99 11.48 -12.57 6.53
C PRO A 99 10.02 -12.90 6.78
N TRP A 100 9.77 -14.05 7.43
CA TRP A 100 8.42 -14.44 7.83
C TRP A 100 7.93 -13.64 9.06
N GLY A 101 7.11 -12.65 8.78
CA GLY A 101 6.62 -11.67 9.77
C GLY A 101 7.05 -10.24 9.47
N SER A 102 7.91 -10.04 8.47
CA SER A 102 8.30 -8.73 7.95
C SER A 102 7.51 -8.41 6.68
N TRP A 103 6.21 -8.16 6.86
CA TRP A 103 5.27 -8.01 5.76
C TRP A 103 5.40 -6.68 5.05
N PHE A 104 5.39 -6.75 3.71
CA PHE A 104 5.09 -5.65 2.81
C PHE A 104 3.62 -5.75 2.40
N VAL A 105 2.91 -4.63 2.44
CA VAL A 105 1.54 -4.52 1.91
C VAL A 105 1.44 -3.19 1.19
N SER A 106 0.81 -3.17 0.02
CA SER A 106 0.49 -1.95 -0.71
C SER A 106 -0.96 -1.97 -1.18
N LEU A 107 -1.60 -0.80 -1.09
CA LEU A 107 -2.91 -0.51 -1.68
C LEU A 107 -2.75 0.69 -2.59
N GLN A 108 -3.07 0.55 -3.87
CA GLN A 108 -2.73 1.54 -4.89
C GLN A 108 -3.76 1.63 -6.00
N SER A 109 -3.88 2.80 -6.58
CA SER A 109 -4.57 3.05 -7.84
C SER A 109 -3.59 2.90 -9.00
N VAL A 110 -4.05 2.39 -10.13
CA VAL A 110 -3.20 2.04 -11.27
C VAL A 110 -3.68 2.71 -12.53
N GLY A 111 -2.79 3.44 -13.19
CA GLY A 111 -2.95 3.93 -14.54
C GLY A 111 -2.06 3.13 -15.49
N THR A 112 -2.61 2.62 -16.57
CA THR A 112 -1.88 1.92 -17.63
C THR A 112 -2.06 2.64 -18.94
N TRP A 113 -0.97 3.12 -19.52
CA TRP A 113 -0.94 3.72 -20.85
C TRP A 113 -0.32 2.77 -21.85
N LYS A 114 -1.11 2.34 -22.84
CA LYS A 114 -0.68 1.41 -23.87
C LYS A 114 -0.04 2.19 -25.03
N ALA A 115 1.27 2.12 -25.17
CA ALA A 115 2.00 2.77 -26.24
C ALA A 115 2.01 1.95 -27.55
N SER A 116 2.08 0.59 -27.44
CA SER A 116 2.01 -0.32 -28.59
C SER A 116 1.33 -1.64 -28.19
N LYS A 117 1.23 -2.59 -29.14
CA LYS A 117 0.67 -3.92 -28.86
C LYS A 117 1.37 -4.64 -27.71
N ASN A 118 2.69 -4.48 -27.61
CA ASN A 118 3.54 -5.24 -26.68
C ASN A 118 4.20 -4.37 -25.62
N PHE A 119 3.96 -3.06 -25.61
CA PHE A 119 4.57 -2.14 -24.66
C PHE A 119 3.54 -1.22 -24.02
N TYR A 120 3.59 -1.11 -22.72
CA TYR A 120 2.78 -0.17 -21.95
C TYR A 120 3.57 0.40 -20.76
N LEU A 121 3.14 1.57 -20.32
CA LEU A 121 3.63 2.22 -19.11
C LEU A 121 2.59 2.04 -18.03
N ARG A 122 2.99 1.41 -16.93
CA ARG A 122 2.19 1.25 -15.73
C ARG A 122 2.65 2.27 -14.69
N SER A 123 1.72 3.05 -14.16
CA SER A 123 1.97 4.00 -13.08
C SER A 123 1.01 3.74 -11.95
N THR A 124 1.49 3.77 -10.71
CA THR A 124 0.66 3.54 -9.52
C THR A 124 0.85 4.64 -8.51
N LEU A 125 -0.22 4.96 -7.79
CA LEU A 125 -0.18 5.86 -6.64
C LEU A 125 -0.98 5.23 -5.51
N GLY A 126 -0.38 5.13 -4.33
CA GLY A 126 -1.03 4.47 -3.21
C GLY A 126 -0.27 4.58 -1.89
N VAL A 127 -0.61 3.71 -0.96
CA VAL A 127 0.03 3.62 0.35
C VAL A 127 0.68 2.26 0.50
N SER A 128 1.95 2.27 0.90
CA SER A 128 2.73 1.07 1.16
C SER A 128 3.14 0.99 2.62
N TRP A 129 3.01 -0.18 3.23
CA TRP A 129 3.40 -0.48 4.60
C TRP A 129 4.54 -1.47 4.62
N TYR A 130 5.58 -1.11 5.36
CA TYR A 130 6.81 -1.87 5.53
C TYR A 130 6.94 -2.26 6.99
N ASN A 131 7.09 -3.56 7.27
CA ASN A 131 7.37 -4.07 8.59
C ASN A 131 8.68 -4.84 8.56
N PHE A 132 9.53 -4.61 9.53
CA PHE A 132 10.80 -5.30 9.74
C PHE A 132 10.78 -5.91 11.12
N LYS A 133 10.52 -7.22 11.22
CA LYS A 133 10.52 -7.97 12.45
C LYS A 133 11.91 -8.53 12.69
N PHE A 134 12.48 -8.28 13.85
CA PHE A 134 13.80 -8.80 14.19
C PHE A 134 13.75 -10.31 14.43
N GLU A 135 14.78 -11.01 14.05
CA GLU A 135 14.95 -12.43 14.31
C GLU A 135 15.19 -12.67 15.79
N GLU A 136 16.07 -11.88 16.40
CA GLU A 136 16.39 -11.90 17.81
C GLU A 136 15.27 -11.21 18.61
N LYS A 137 14.58 -12.00 19.43
CA LYS A 137 13.45 -11.52 20.22
C LYS A 137 13.85 -10.54 21.32
N ASN A 138 15.09 -10.69 21.85
CA ASN A 138 15.65 -9.91 22.93
C ASN A 138 16.20 -8.54 22.50
N LEU A 139 16.30 -8.26 21.20
CA LEU A 139 16.72 -6.95 20.71
C LEU A 139 15.52 -6.02 20.54
N VAL A 140 15.65 -4.81 21.05
CA VAL A 140 14.66 -3.73 20.96
C VAL A 140 15.28 -2.53 20.30
N ALA A 141 14.57 -1.96 19.33
CA ALA A 141 14.97 -0.69 18.73
C ALA A 141 14.52 0.46 19.64
N VAL A 142 15.47 1.20 20.18
CA VAL A 142 15.25 2.36 21.04
C VAL A 142 15.61 3.63 20.28
N LYS A 143 14.76 4.62 20.35
CA LYS A 143 15.02 5.93 19.79
C LYS A 143 15.67 6.83 20.85
N THR A 144 16.90 7.25 20.58
CA THR A 144 17.64 8.23 21.38
C THR A 144 17.75 9.57 20.64
N PRO A 145 18.21 10.64 21.26
CA PRO A 145 18.51 11.91 20.55
C PRO A 145 19.54 11.74 19.42
N ASP A 146 20.47 10.81 19.58
CA ASP A 146 21.57 10.57 18.65
C ASP A 146 21.19 9.65 17.49
N GLY A 147 20.18 8.77 17.66
CA GLY A 147 19.77 7.84 16.61
C GLY A 147 18.89 6.71 17.09
N ILE A 148 18.94 5.60 16.35
CA ILE A 148 18.34 4.32 16.72
C ILE A 148 19.42 3.41 17.23
N ASP A 149 19.24 2.93 18.48
CA ASP A 149 20.06 1.92 19.09
C ASP A 149 19.31 0.60 19.14
N PHE A 150 20.03 -0.50 18.92
CA PHE A 150 19.49 -1.85 19.07
C PHE A 150 20.07 -2.45 20.34
N VAL A 151 19.29 -2.41 21.42
CA VAL A 151 19.72 -2.80 22.76
C VAL A 151 19.03 -4.09 23.21
N ASN A 152 19.59 -4.73 24.23
CA ASN A 152 18.93 -5.85 24.86
C ASN A 152 17.66 -5.36 25.60
N TYR A 153 16.58 -6.14 25.57
CA TYR A 153 15.33 -5.75 26.22
C TYR A 153 15.48 -5.49 27.73
N THR A 154 16.45 -6.12 28.41
CA THR A 154 16.75 -5.91 29.82
C THR A 154 17.23 -4.49 30.13
N GLU A 155 17.70 -3.75 29.13
CA GLU A 155 18.04 -2.32 29.27
C GLU A 155 16.81 -1.40 29.20
N VAL A 156 15.66 -1.93 28.73
CA VAL A 156 14.42 -1.18 28.56
C VAL A 156 13.35 -1.60 29.58
N ILE A 157 13.32 -2.87 29.92
CA ILE A 157 12.37 -3.47 30.88
C ILE A 157 13.17 -4.01 32.06
N ASP A 158 13.06 -3.33 33.18
CA ASP A 158 13.72 -3.73 34.45
C ASP A 158 12.78 -4.67 35.23
N ASP A 159 12.46 -5.82 34.63
CA ASP A 159 11.65 -6.86 35.26
C ASP A 159 12.18 -8.26 34.86
N PRO A 160 12.66 -9.07 35.82
CA PRO A 160 13.22 -10.39 35.52
C PRO A 160 12.20 -11.40 35.00
N ASN A 161 10.90 -11.15 35.20
CA ASN A 161 9.81 -12.00 34.70
C ASN A 161 9.38 -11.65 33.26
N ALA A 162 9.96 -10.62 32.66
CA ALA A 162 9.64 -10.25 31.31
C ALA A 162 10.27 -11.24 30.30
N ASP A 163 9.44 -11.89 29.46
CA ASP A 163 9.87 -12.76 28.37
C ASP A 163 9.61 -12.09 27.01
N PRO A 164 10.66 -11.79 26.22
CA PRO A 164 10.52 -11.12 24.95
C PRO A 164 9.86 -12.03 23.90
N ILE A 165 8.81 -11.52 23.23
CA ILE A 165 8.09 -12.25 22.18
C ILE A 165 8.52 -11.79 20.80
N LYS A 166 8.56 -10.48 20.57
CA LYS A 166 8.97 -9.90 19.28
C LYS A 166 9.24 -8.41 19.35
N SER A 167 10.18 -7.98 18.52
CA SER A 167 10.46 -6.58 18.26
C SER A 167 10.41 -6.28 16.76
N LYS A 168 10.00 -5.08 16.38
CA LYS A 168 9.96 -4.65 14.99
C LYS A 168 9.94 -3.14 14.80
N ILE A 169 10.40 -2.69 13.66
CA ILE A 169 10.19 -1.35 13.12
C ILE A 169 9.17 -1.43 11.98
N SER A 170 8.30 -0.44 11.89
CA SER A 170 7.32 -0.32 10.80
C SER A 170 7.31 1.09 10.26
N ALA A 171 7.14 1.23 8.95
CA ALA A 171 6.97 2.50 8.27
C ALA A 171 5.86 2.42 7.22
N SER A 172 5.23 3.54 6.91
CA SER A 172 4.26 3.67 5.83
C SER A 172 4.58 4.87 4.96
N TYR A 173 4.36 4.73 3.66
CA TYR A 173 4.68 5.72 2.64
C TYR A 173 3.52 5.94 1.69
N ALA A 174 3.28 7.19 1.29
CA ALA A 174 2.58 7.47 0.04
C ALA A 174 3.57 7.21 -1.10
N THR A 175 3.27 6.25 -1.97
CA THR A 175 4.22 5.73 -2.96
C THR A 175 3.69 5.93 -4.37
N LEU A 176 4.52 6.52 -5.23
CA LEU A 176 4.37 6.57 -6.68
C LEU A 176 5.32 5.56 -7.32
N THR A 177 4.82 4.76 -8.26
CA THR A 177 5.64 3.81 -9.02
C THR A 177 5.43 4.02 -10.51
N VAL A 178 6.49 3.90 -11.32
CA VAL A 178 6.44 4.01 -12.79
C VAL A 178 7.23 2.87 -13.40
N ILE A 179 6.54 2.00 -14.13
CA ILE A 179 7.09 0.75 -14.68
C ILE A 179 6.78 0.64 -16.17
N PRO A 180 7.74 0.97 -17.05
CA PRO A 180 7.73 0.49 -18.42
C PRO A 180 7.65 -1.03 -18.45
N THR A 181 6.71 -1.57 -19.22
CA THR A 181 6.44 -3.01 -19.25
C THR A 181 6.32 -3.50 -20.68
N VAL A 182 7.02 -4.58 -20.98
CA VAL A 182 6.91 -5.32 -22.23
C VAL A 182 6.11 -6.60 -22.02
N ARG A 183 5.33 -6.98 -23.03
CA ARG A 183 4.46 -8.15 -23.02
C ARG A 183 4.78 -9.04 -24.21
N THR A 184 4.79 -10.34 -24.02
CA THR A 184 4.96 -11.30 -25.11
C THR A 184 3.79 -11.25 -26.11
N ASN A 185 4.01 -11.67 -27.34
CA ASN A 185 2.99 -11.62 -28.41
C ASN A 185 1.72 -12.41 -28.07
N ASN A 186 1.86 -13.52 -27.35
CA ASN A 186 0.74 -14.33 -26.86
C ASN A 186 0.10 -13.78 -25.58
N GLY A 187 0.64 -12.68 -25.03
CA GLY A 187 0.12 -12.01 -23.86
C GLY A 187 0.32 -12.72 -22.51
N LYS A 188 0.92 -13.89 -22.49
CA LYS A 188 1.03 -14.72 -21.29
C LYS A 188 2.10 -14.23 -20.31
N MET A 189 3.15 -13.58 -20.79
CA MET A 189 4.25 -13.10 -19.95
C MET A 189 4.41 -11.58 -20.08
N ARG A 190 4.77 -10.95 -18.98
CA ARG A 190 5.05 -9.52 -18.86
C ARG A 190 6.35 -9.33 -18.09
N PHE A 191 7.15 -8.36 -18.53
CA PHE A 191 8.40 -7.98 -17.88
C PHE A 191 8.41 -6.47 -17.74
N GLY A 192 8.55 -5.99 -16.51
CA GLY A 192 8.61 -4.59 -16.18
C GLY A 192 9.87 -4.26 -15.40
N ALA A 193 10.46 -3.11 -15.68
CA ALA A 193 11.52 -2.55 -14.87
C ALA A 193 11.37 -1.03 -14.83
N GLY A 194 11.51 -0.45 -13.64
CA GLY A 194 11.33 0.98 -13.44
C GLY A 194 11.73 1.41 -12.04
N GLY A 195 11.06 2.44 -11.54
CA GLY A 195 11.37 3.01 -10.25
C GLY A 195 10.15 3.38 -9.43
N TYR A 196 10.40 3.66 -8.18
CA TYR A 196 9.40 4.18 -7.26
C TYR A 196 10.00 5.28 -6.38
N ALA A 197 9.11 6.14 -5.90
CA ALA A 197 9.42 7.14 -4.89
C ALA A 197 8.26 7.20 -3.88
N GLY A 198 8.58 7.42 -2.62
CA GLY A 198 7.59 7.50 -1.55
C GLY A 198 7.92 8.56 -0.52
N TYR A 199 6.88 9.17 0.01
CA TYR A 199 6.98 10.10 1.13
C TYR A 199 6.36 9.48 2.38
N ARG A 200 7.09 9.50 3.50
CA ARG A 200 6.70 8.85 4.74
C ARG A 200 5.44 9.47 5.35
N LEU A 201 4.46 8.62 5.60
CA LEU A 201 3.22 8.95 6.31
C LEU A 201 3.33 8.68 7.82
N GLY A 202 4.14 7.69 8.19
CA GLY A 202 4.34 7.33 9.57
C GLY A 202 5.43 6.28 9.78
N GLY A 203 5.87 6.16 11.03
CA GLY A 203 6.83 5.15 11.45
C GLY A 203 6.68 4.87 12.94
N ARG A 204 7.02 3.66 13.38
CA ARG A 204 6.99 3.29 14.80
C ARG A 204 7.85 2.07 15.09
N GLY A 205 8.40 2.05 16.30
CA GLY A 205 8.90 0.84 16.95
C GLY A 205 7.78 0.11 17.67
N LYS A 206 7.90 -1.21 17.79
CA LYS A 206 7.01 -2.05 18.57
C LYS A 206 7.80 -3.16 19.24
N PHE A 207 7.69 -3.23 20.56
CA PHE A 207 8.16 -4.36 21.37
C PHE A 207 6.97 -5.08 22.00
N VAL A 208 7.02 -6.41 22.05
CA VAL A 208 6.00 -7.25 22.69
C VAL A 208 6.71 -8.26 23.55
N TYR A 209 6.31 -8.33 24.80
CA TYR A 209 6.81 -9.27 25.80
C TYR A 209 5.66 -9.84 26.63
N ASP A 210 5.89 -10.97 27.27
CA ASP A 210 5.03 -11.53 28.28
C ASP A 210 5.53 -11.08 29.65
N LEU A 211 4.61 -10.71 30.53
CA LEU A 211 4.89 -10.41 31.94
C LEU A 211 3.86 -11.11 32.80
N ASP A 212 4.30 -12.09 33.55
CA ASP A 212 3.45 -12.92 34.45
C ASP A 212 2.24 -13.52 33.72
N GLY A 213 2.45 -14.07 32.50
CA GLY A 213 1.40 -14.64 31.66
C GLY A 213 0.54 -13.61 30.92
N SER A 214 0.85 -12.33 31.07
CA SER A 214 0.12 -11.23 30.41
C SER A 214 0.95 -10.60 29.29
N LYS A 215 0.40 -10.61 28.08
CA LYS A 215 1.05 -10.01 26.91
C LYS A 215 1.01 -8.49 26.95
N LYS A 216 2.17 -7.86 27.11
CA LYS A 216 2.38 -6.41 27.05
C LYS A 216 2.85 -5.97 25.66
N LYS A 217 2.55 -4.72 25.30
CA LYS A 217 2.90 -4.14 24.00
C LYS A 217 3.34 -2.71 24.20
N ASP A 218 4.60 -2.43 23.93
CA ASP A 218 5.17 -1.09 23.96
C ASP A 218 5.36 -0.55 22.55
N PHE A 219 5.00 0.71 22.37
CA PHE A 219 5.06 1.38 21.09
C PHE A 219 5.86 2.68 21.19
N THR A 220 6.93 2.77 20.43
CA THR A 220 7.62 4.04 20.19
C THR A 220 7.00 4.70 18.97
N LYS A 221 6.09 5.65 19.19
CA LYS A 221 5.27 6.30 18.14
C LYS A 221 6.00 7.45 17.40
N SER A 222 7.30 7.53 17.49
CA SER A 222 8.09 8.65 17.00
C SER A 222 8.94 8.25 15.81
N ASN A 223 8.38 8.04 14.65
CA ASN A 223 9.06 7.85 13.34
C ASN A 223 10.26 6.89 13.30
N MET A 224 10.93 6.59 14.40
CA MET A 224 12.14 5.76 14.50
C MET A 224 13.25 6.20 13.54
N TYR A 225 13.39 7.51 13.30
CA TYR A 225 14.32 8.08 12.32
C TYR A 225 14.32 7.41 10.94
N VAL A 226 13.25 6.69 10.61
CA VAL A 226 13.09 6.16 9.24
C VAL A 226 13.03 7.33 8.27
N GLU A 227 13.73 7.19 7.12
CA GLU A 227 13.89 8.26 6.15
C GLU A 227 12.54 8.79 5.65
N ASN A 228 12.45 10.12 5.45
CA ASN A 228 11.23 10.76 5.00
C ASN A 228 10.92 10.47 3.54
N PHE A 229 11.96 10.45 2.72
CA PHE A 229 11.85 10.21 1.29
C PHE A 229 12.52 8.90 0.94
N ARG A 230 11.77 8.00 0.34
CA ARG A 230 12.23 6.68 -0.09
C ARG A 230 12.15 6.58 -1.59
N TYR A 231 13.19 6.07 -2.25
CA TYR A 231 13.17 5.82 -3.68
C TYR A 231 14.03 4.61 -4.03
N GLY A 232 13.70 3.99 -5.15
CA GLY A 232 14.40 2.77 -5.52
C GLY A 232 14.01 2.24 -6.89
N LEU A 233 14.58 1.08 -7.19
CA LEU A 233 14.32 0.32 -8.41
C LEU A 233 13.27 -0.77 -8.14
N ARG A 234 12.47 -1.02 -9.15
CA ARG A 234 11.49 -2.10 -9.14
C ARG A 234 11.57 -2.92 -10.41
N SER A 235 11.51 -4.24 -10.26
CA SER A 235 11.34 -5.18 -11.37
C SER A 235 10.08 -6.01 -11.17
N GLU A 236 9.43 -6.39 -12.27
CA GLU A 236 8.21 -7.17 -12.28
C GLU A 236 8.28 -8.28 -13.33
N ILE A 237 7.79 -9.47 -12.98
CA ILE A 237 7.58 -10.58 -13.92
C ILE A 237 6.16 -11.07 -13.74
N GLY A 238 5.32 -10.87 -14.77
CA GLY A 238 3.92 -11.33 -14.77
C GLY A 238 3.75 -12.58 -15.63
N ILE A 239 3.00 -13.54 -15.12
CA ILE A 239 2.63 -14.79 -15.81
C ILE A 239 1.13 -15.01 -15.57
N GLY A 240 0.32 -14.95 -16.65
CA GLY A 240 -1.14 -14.97 -16.51
C GLY A 240 -1.61 -13.80 -15.62
N ASP A 241 -2.36 -14.11 -14.58
CA ASP A 241 -2.94 -13.12 -13.64
C ASP A 241 -2.05 -12.85 -12.42
N VAL A 242 -0.85 -13.44 -12.36
CA VAL A 242 0.06 -13.27 -11.23
C VAL A 242 1.30 -12.50 -11.66
N THR A 243 1.68 -11.50 -10.88
CA THR A 243 2.91 -10.74 -11.06
C THR A 243 3.77 -10.88 -9.80
N LEU A 244 5.02 -11.33 -10.00
CA LEU A 244 6.07 -11.25 -8.99
C LEU A 244 6.74 -9.89 -9.09
N PHE A 245 7.05 -9.27 -7.97
CA PHE A 245 7.80 -8.02 -7.94
C PHE A 245 8.99 -8.08 -6.98
N PHE A 246 9.99 -7.29 -7.28
CA PHE A 246 11.15 -7.03 -6.43
C PHE A 246 11.41 -5.53 -6.37
N ASN A 247 11.55 -4.99 -5.16
CA ASN A 247 11.93 -3.60 -4.89
C ASN A 247 13.29 -3.57 -4.20
N TYR A 248 14.13 -2.63 -4.61
CA TYR A 248 15.42 -2.34 -3.99
C TYR A 248 15.54 -0.84 -3.72
N ASP A 249 15.72 -0.45 -2.46
CA ASP A 249 15.94 0.94 -2.10
C ASP A 249 17.34 1.40 -2.55
N LEU A 250 17.40 2.60 -3.12
CA LEU A 250 18.63 3.27 -3.49
C LEU A 250 19.14 4.21 -2.40
N ASN A 251 18.30 4.55 -1.44
CA ASN A 251 18.67 5.32 -0.26
C ASN A 251 18.56 4.47 1.00
N ASP A 252 19.18 4.93 2.05
CA ASP A 252 19.16 4.25 3.34
C ASP A 252 17.78 4.29 3.99
N LEU A 253 17.48 3.27 4.79
CA LEU A 253 16.24 3.17 5.54
C LEU A 253 16.13 4.23 6.63
N PHE A 254 17.23 4.58 7.27
CA PHE A 254 17.29 5.59 8.34
C PHE A 254 17.87 6.91 7.82
N GLN A 255 17.49 7.99 8.49
CA GLN A 255 18.04 9.32 8.23
C GLN A 255 19.55 9.34 8.44
N PRO A 256 20.28 10.18 7.69
CA PRO A 256 21.75 10.25 7.79
C PRO A 256 22.23 10.44 9.24
N GLY A 257 23.13 9.56 9.68
CA GLY A 257 23.70 9.58 11.03
C GLY A 257 22.72 9.22 12.16
N LYS A 258 21.50 8.70 11.83
CA LYS A 258 20.47 8.36 12.82
C LYS A 258 20.19 6.85 12.92
N GLY A 259 20.94 6.03 12.23
CA GLY A 259 20.86 4.58 12.28
C GLY A 259 21.86 3.94 11.34
N PRO A 260 21.89 2.61 11.25
CA PRO A 260 22.76 1.90 10.32
C PRO A 260 22.49 2.28 8.87
N GLU A 261 23.55 2.45 8.08
CA GLU A 261 23.45 2.71 6.63
C GLU A 261 23.10 1.42 5.90
N MET A 262 21.84 1.23 5.59
CA MET A 262 21.34 0.02 4.93
C MET A 262 20.16 0.29 4.02
N GLN A 263 20.12 -0.42 2.90
CA GLN A 263 19.06 -0.37 1.93
C GLN A 263 18.09 -1.55 2.16
N ALA A 264 16.80 -1.25 2.20
CA ALA A 264 15.80 -2.29 2.32
C ALA A 264 15.44 -2.89 0.96
N MET A 265 15.01 -4.15 1.00
CA MET A 265 14.50 -4.88 -0.15
C MET A 265 13.11 -5.43 0.17
N SER A 266 12.27 -5.50 -0.84
CA SER A 266 10.95 -6.13 -0.73
C SER A 266 10.69 -7.01 -1.94
N PHE A 267 10.09 -8.15 -1.74
CA PHE A 267 9.64 -9.02 -2.83
C PHE A 267 8.30 -9.64 -2.50
N GLY A 268 7.48 -9.84 -3.50
CA GLY A 268 6.13 -10.32 -3.27
C GLY A 268 5.38 -10.60 -4.55
N ILE A 269 4.07 -10.69 -4.36
CA ILE A 269 3.13 -11.02 -5.42
C ILE A 269 2.02 -9.97 -5.51
N ARG A 270 1.48 -9.87 -6.71
CA ARG A 270 0.25 -9.16 -7.06
C ARG A 270 -0.60 -10.08 -7.92
N VAL A 271 -1.90 -10.04 -7.71
CA VAL A 271 -2.89 -10.63 -8.62
C VAL A 271 -3.49 -9.47 -9.42
N ASP A 272 -3.38 -9.58 -10.75
CA ASP A 272 -3.79 -8.54 -11.71
C ASP A 272 -5.27 -8.65 -12.09
#